data_beb8f214e8c4c1323e50bf57f24559c0
#
_entry.id   beb8f214e8c4c1323e50bf57f24559c0
#
_cell.length_a   1.000
_cell.length_b   1.000
_cell.length_c   1.000
_cell.angle_alpha   90.00
_cell.angle_beta   90.00
_cell.angle_gamma   90.00
#
_symmetry.space_group_name_H-M   'P 1'
#
loop_
_entity.id
_entity.type
_entity.pdbx_description
1 polymer ?
#
loop_
_entity_poly.entity_id
_entity_poly.type
_entity_poly.pdbx_seq_one_letter_code
_entity_poly.pdbx_strand_id
1 'polypeptide(L)'
;MMNKVRASLLITLFSGLLFLTSCSRQNSAESQPGDSTTLYYTTDDFQRMEKFDSHIHLNTDHTTFIMQAKRDSFRFLVIVDDRPFGITMADQEKIVRKQLKAFPETIAYATTFSVNRFNAPGWQNETLDYLKNSFDQGAIAVKVWKNIGMNLKDENGKFVMIDNPKFDPILDYLEENDIPLVGHLGEPRDCWLPLEEMTFHQEYYKSHPEYHMYLHPEYPSYEDQINARDNMLEKHPGLKFIGAHLGSLEWSLEELAKRLDKYPNMAVDLARMSDLYFHAKNDWQATHDFFVKYQDRLLYATDVQVGSSQDPAEMNQRAHDSRIFHWKFFATDEMLSVPVIDGTFKGLKLPRTVVDKIYRENAVRILVITSGLAE
;
A
#
# COMPACT_ATOMS: atom_id res chain seq x y z
N MET A 1 -65.48 -37.99 -36.04
CA MET A 1 -65.23 -39.13 -36.96
C MET A 1 -63.77 -39.47 -36.72
N MET A 2 -63.51 -40.52 -35.90
CA MET A 2 -63.15 -41.88 -36.31
C MET A 2 -61.93 -41.86 -37.24
N ASN A 3 -60.82 -42.54 -37.00
CA ASN A 3 -60.61 -43.86 -36.44
C ASN A 3 -59.20 -44.08 -35.94
N LYS A 4 -59.12 -44.89 -34.91
CA LYS A 4 -58.01 -45.68 -34.46
C LYS A 4 -57.41 -46.58 -35.58
N VAL A 5 -56.14 -46.97 -35.49
CA VAL A 5 -55.71 -48.38 -35.52
C VAL A 5 -54.29 -48.56 -34.99
N ARG A 6 -54.10 -49.67 -34.27
CA ARG A 6 -52.99 -50.21 -33.49
C ARG A 6 -52.01 -51.03 -34.33
N ALA A 7 -50.94 -51.37 -33.68
CA ALA A 7 -50.14 -52.63 -33.70
C ALA A 7 -48.90 -52.57 -34.62
N SER A 8 -47.78 -53.18 -34.37
CA SER A 8 -47.20 -54.10 -33.36
C SER A 8 -45.72 -54.31 -33.76
N LEU A 9 -44.92 -54.37 -32.77
CA LEU A 9 -43.73 -55.22 -32.52
C LEU A 9 -43.13 -56.01 -33.66
N LEU A 10 -41.83 -55.83 -33.94
CA LEU A 10 -40.93 -56.95 -34.31
C LEU A 10 -39.46 -56.58 -33.93
N ILE A 11 -38.92 -57.47 -33.08
CA ILE A 11 -37.51 -57.52 -32.62
C ILE A 11 -36.71 -58.21 -33.73
N THR A 12 -35.57 -57.67 -34.13
CA THR A 12 -34.51 -58.44 -34.77
C THR A 12 -33.15 -58.04 -34.24
N LEU A 13 -32.52 -58.97 -33.52
CA LEU A 13 -31.12 -58.96 -33.18
C LEU A 13 -30.26 -59.11 -34.45
N PHE A 14 -29.23 -58.28 -34.56
CA PHE A 14 -28.07 -58.66 -35.37
C PHE A 14 -26.79 -58.19 -34.63
N SER A 15 -25.97 -59.21 -34.31
CA SER A 15 -24.59 -59.08 -33.81
C SER A 15 -23.67 -58.66 -34.95
N GLY A 16 -22.66 -57.82 -34.65
CA GLY A 16 -21.59 -57.65 -35.61
C GLY A 16 -20.58 -56.58 -35.31
N LEU A 17 -19.48 -56.99 -34.77
CA LEU A 17 -18.08 -56.53 -34.96
C LEU A 17 -17.65 -55.14 -34.49
N LEU A 18 -16.83 -55.18 -33.44
CA LEU A 18 -15.93 -54.12 -33.01
C LEU A 18 -14.93 -53.75 -34.09
N PHE A 19 -14.85 -52.44 -34.40
CA PHE A 19 -13.61 -51.83 -34.91
C PHE A 19 -13.14 -50.78 -33.88
N LEU A 20 -12.03 -51.10 -33.23
CA LEU A 20 -11.26 -50.18 -32.40
C LEU A 20 -10.49 -49.22 -33.34
N THR A 21 -10.95 -48.00 -33.49
CA THR A 21 -10.11 -46.89 -33.96
C THR A 21 -9.68 -46.05 -32.78
N SER A 22 -8.43 -46.21 -32.42
CA SER A 22 -7.72 -45.36 -31.44
C SER A 22 -7.56 -43.94 -32.02
N CYS A 23 -8.42 -43.00 -31.60
CA CYS A 23 -8.16 -41.58 -31.76
C CYS A 23 -7.46 -41.08 -30.52
N SER A 24 -6.18 -40.78 -30.64
CA SER A 24 -5.42 -40.02 -29.66
C SER A 24 -6.03 -38.62 -29.51
N ARG A 25 -6.80 -38.41 -28.45
CA ARG A 25 -7.15 -37.07 -27.99
C ARG A 25 -5.90 -36.43 -27.42
N GLN A 26 -5.36 -35.44 -28.13
CA GLN A 26 -4.51 -34.41 -27.50
C GLN A 26 -5.34 -33.73 -26.40
N ASN A 27 -4.99 -33.98 -25.17
CA ASN A 27 -5.46 -33.18 -24.05
C ASN A 27 -4.85 -31.77 -24.18
N SER A 28 -5.63 -30.85 -24.75
CA SER A 28 -5.45 -29.43 -24.41
C SER A 28 -5.75 -29.30 -22.93
N ALA A 29 -4.73 -28.98 -22.16
CA ALA A 29 -4.89 -28.63 -20.75
C ALA A 29 -5.74 -27.34 -20.67
N GLU A 30 -7.04 -27.51 -20.45
CA GLU A 30 -7.87 -26.42 -19.93
C GLU A 30 -7.33 -26.08 -18.55
N SER A 31 -6.88 -24.85 -18.38
CA SER A 31 -6.51 -24.28 -17.09
C SER A 31 -7.74 -24.35 -16.17
N GLN A 32 -7.72 -25.25 -15.21
CA GLN A 32 -8.71 -25.32 -14.14
C GLN A 32 -8.70 -24.00 -13.36
N PRO A 33 -9.87 -23.43 -13.00
CA PRO A 33 -9.93 -22.34 -12.04
C PRO A 33 -9.26 -22.82 -10.75
N GLY A 34 -8.36 -22.01 -10.18
CA GLY A 34 -7.61 -22.37 -9.00
C GLY A 34 -8.53 -22.89 -7.89
N ASP A 35 -8.13 -24.01 -7.32
CA ASP A 35 -8.86 -24.69 -6.25
C ASP A 35 -9.02 -23.74 -5.05
N SER A 36 -10.22 -23.19 -4.88
CA SER A 36 -10.57 -22.26 -3.78
C SER A 36 -10.56 -22.94 -2.40
N THR A 37 -10.16 -24.19 -2.33
CA THR A 37 -10.18 -25.01 -1.08
C THR A 37 -8.85 -24.97 -0.32
N THR A 38 -7.76 -24.43 -0.88
CA THR A 38 -6.48 -24.33 -0.17
C THR A 38 -6.49 -23.18 0.84
N LEU A 39 -6.14 -23.48 2.09
CA LEU A 39 -6.11 -22.51 3.20
C LEU A 39 -4.99 -21.47 3.03
N TYR A 40 -3.95 -21.75 2.23
CA TYR A 40 -2.76 -20.94 2.04
C TYR A 40 -2.44 -20.77 0.57
N TYR A 41 -1.79 -19.65 0.25
CA TYR A 41 -1.18 -19.40 -1.05
C TYR A 41 0.18 -20.08 -1.18
N THR A 42 0.61 -20.27 -2.43
CA THR A 42 1.95 -20.68 -2.82
C THR A 42 2.64 -19.55 -3.60
N THR A 43 3.91 -19.72 -3.94
CA THR A 43 4.63 -18.77 -4.79
C THR A 43 4.00 -18.66 -6.18
N ASP A 44 3.45 -19.76 -6.73
CA ASP A 44 2.83 -19.79 -8.06
C ASP A 44 1.52 -19.00 -8.16
N ASP A 45 0.90 -18.68 -7.02
CA ASP A 45 -0.31 -17.86 -6.98
C ASP A 45 -0.03 -16.35 -7.16
N PHE A 46 1.23 -15.92 -7.06
CA PHE A 46 1.63 -14.51 -7.12
C PHE A 46 1.07 -13.78 -8.33
N GLN A 47 1.15 -14.37 -9.54
CA GLN A 47 0.68 -13.70 -10.76
C GLN A 47 -0.84 -13.74 -10.93
N ARG A 48 -1.53 -14.68 -10.27
CA ARG A 48 -2.98 -14.88 -10.44
C ARG A 48 -3.81 -13.98 -9.52
N MET A 49 -3.28 -13.67 -8.34
CA MET A 49 -3.97 -12.83 -7.37
C MET A 49 -3.84 -11.36 -7.76
N GLU A 50 -4.96 -10.64 -7.82
CA GLU A 50 -4.94 -9.19 -7.93
C GLU A 50 -4.41 -8.55 -6.64
N LYS A 51 -3.51 -7.60 -6.80
CA LYS A 51 -2.82 -6.92 -5.71
C LYS A 51 -2.89 -5.41 -5.87
N PHE A 52 -2.84 -4.71 -4.75
CA PHE A 52 -2.83 -3.26 -4.70
C PHE A 52 -1.64 -2.77 -3.86
N ASP A 53 -0.79 -1.94 -4.46
CA ASP A 53 0.31 -1.26 -3.78
C ASP A 53 -0.16 0.14 -3.38
N SER A 54 -0.35 0.35 -2.07
CA SER A 54 -0.99 1.56 -1.53
C SER A 54 -0.04 2.76 -1.40
N HIS A 55 1.23 2.62 -1.80
CA HIS A 55 2.22 3.70 -1.65
C HIS A 55 3.32 3.60 -2.69
N ILE A 56 3.18 4.33 -3.80
CA ILE A 56 4.26 4.51 -4.77
C ILE A 56 4.34 5.97 -5.22
N HIS A 57 5.52 6.37 -5.69
CA HIS A 57 5.76 7.68 -6.31
C HIS A 57 6.16 7.48 -7.78
N LEU A 58 5.30 7.91 -8.69
CA LEU A 58 5.49 7.72 -10.12
C LEU A 58 5.76 9.07 -10.80
N ASN A 59 7.03 9.45 -10.83
CA ASN A 59 7.51 10.76 -11.23
C ASN A 59 8.13 10.77 -12.64
N THR A 60 7.51 10.01 -13.55
CA THR A 60 7.96 9.89 -14.95
C THR A 60 6.78 9.62 -15.90
N ASP A 61 6.91 10.05 -17.13
CA ASP A 61 5.97 9.72 -18.21
C ASP A 61 6.17 8.32 -18.80
N HIS A 62 7.23 7.60 -18.42
CA HIS A 62 7.49 6.26 -18.90
C HIS A 62 6.46 5.25 -18.33
N THR A 63 5.88 4.46 -19.22
CA THR A 63 4.81 3.52 -18.86
C THR A 63 5.31 2.11 -18.55
N THR A 64 6.61 1.85 -18.69
CA THR A 64 7.22 0.53 -18.54
C THR A 64 6.98 -0.08 -17.15
N PHE A 65 7.05 0.74 -16.09
CA PHE A 65 6.75 0.32 -14.72
C PHE A 65 5.28 -0.11 -14.56
N ILE A 66 4.34 0.66 -15.14
CA ILE A 66 2.91 0.34 -15.12
C ILE A 66 2.66 -0.97 -15.86
N MET A 67 3.31 -1.17 -17.00
CA MET A 67 3.18 -2.40 -17.79
C MET A 67 3.75 -3.63 -17.06
N GLN A 68 4.84 -3.47 -16.30
CA GLN A 68 5.35 -4.55 -15.45
C GLN A 68 4.37 -4.88 -14.32
N ALA A 69 3.84 -3.87 -13.68
CA ALA A 69 2.87 -4.05 -12.62
C ALA A 69 1.61 -4.78 -13.10
N LYS A 70 1.10 -4.45 -14.28
CA LYS A 70 -0.02 -5.19 -14.88
C LYS A 70 0.32 -6.68 -15.09
N ARG A 71 1.54 -7.01 -15.53
CA ARG A 71 1.98 -8.41 -15.63
C ARG A 71 2.03 -9.10 -14.27
N ASP A 72 2.35 -8.37 -13.23
CA ASP A 72 2.39 -8.86 -11.85
C ASP A 72 1.01 -8.77 -11.15
N SER A 73 -0.06 -8.40 -11.87
CA SER A 73 -1.42 -8.21 -11.37
C SER A 73 -1.51 -7.18 -10.24
N PHE A 74 -0.75 -6.06 -10.35
CA PHE A 74 -0.80 -4.94 -9.42
C PHE A 74 -1.55 -3.73 -9.97
N ARG A 75 -2.31 -3.11 -9.06
CA ARG A 75 -2.83 -1.75 -9.14
C ARG A 75 -2.08 -0.88 -8.13
N PHE A 76 -2.17 0.46 -8.25
CA PHE A 76 -1.41 1.38 -7.40
C PHE A 76 -2.24 2.53 -6.87
N LEU A 77 -1.89 3.00 -5.67
CA LEU A 77 -2.08 4.37 -5.26
C LEU A 77 -0.78 5.16 -5.52
N VAL A 78 -0.80 6.00 -6.54
CA VAL A 78 0.30 6.94 -6.78
C VAL A 78 0.14 8.13 -5.85
N ILE A 79 1.17 8.43 -5.08
CA ILE A 79 1.16 9.51 -4.09
C ILE A 79 1.85 10.75 -4.65
N VAL A 80 1.13 11.86 -4.63
CA VAL A 80 1.66 13.22 -4.81
C VAL A 80 2.00 13.78 -3.43
N ASP A 81 3.15 14.42 -3.29
CA ASP A 81 3.59 15.01 -2.02
C ASP A 81 4.16 16.42 -2.17
N ASP A 82 4.12 17.20 -1.07
CA ASP A 82 4.65 18.57 -0.97
C ASP A 82 6.07 18.54 -0.37
N ARG A 83 6.98 17.79 -1.01
CA ARG A 83 8.40 17.80 -0.60
C ARG A 83 9.14 19.00 -1.16
N PRO A 84 10.13 19.57 -0.45
CA PRO A 84 10.86 20.76 -0.89
C PRO A 84 11.96 20.48 -1.93
N PHE A 85 12.05 19.26 -2.44
CA PHE A 85 13.07 18.83 -3.42
C PHE A 85 12.48 17.88 -4.46
N GLY A 86 13.21 17.67 -5.55
CA GLY A 86 12.74 16.85 -6.67
C GLY A 86 11.79 17.61 -7.60
N ILE A 87 10.82 16.92 -8.17
CA ILE A 87 9.83 17.53 -9.04
C ILE A 87 8.72 18.21 -8.22
N THR A 88 8.18 19.31 -8.78
CA THR A 88 7.13 20.07 -8.08
C THR A 88 5.84 19.29 -7.93
N MET A 89 5.03 19.65 -6.93
CA MET A 89 3.69 19.09 -6.72
C MET A 89 2.85 19.18 -8.01
N ALA A 90 2.88 20.32 -8.71
CA ALA A 90 2.15 20.51 -9.96
C ALA A 90 2.62 19.58 -11.10
N ASP A 91 3.92 19.30 -11.19
CA ASP A 91 4.45 18.35 -12.18
C ASP A 91 4.10 16.90 -11.82
N GLN A 92 4.15 16.52 -10.53
CA GLN A 92 3.69 15.23 -10.05
C GLN A 92 2.22 15.01 -10.44
N GLU A 93 1.33 15.97 -10.17
CA GLU A 93 -0.08 15.88 -10.54
C GLU A 93 -0.32 15.79 -12.04
N LYS A 94 0.41 16.58 -12.83
CA LYS A 94 0.32 16.51 -14.29
C LYS A 94 0.67 15.12 -14.81
N ILE A 95 1.72 14.51 -14.28
CA ILE A 95 2.15 13.16 -14.64
C ILE A 95 1.08 12.13 -14.23
N VAL A 96 0.65 12.13 -12.97
CA VAL A 96 -0.29 11.12 -12.47
C VAL A 96 -1.65 11.19 -13.15
N ARG A 97 -2.17 12.39 -13.45
CA ARG A 97 -3.43 12.57 -14.18
C ARG A 97 -3.34 12.06 -15.63
N LYS A 98 -2.20 12.27 -16.29
CA LYS A 98 -1.95 11.70 -17.63
C LYS A 98 -1.96 10.17 -17.58
N GLN A 99 -1.32 9.58 -16.57
CA GLN A 99 -1.24 8.14 -16.39
C GLN A 99 -2.57 7.54 -15.95
N LEU A 100 -3.32 8.20 -15.06
CA LEU A 100 -4.68 7.80 -14.67
C LEU A 100 -5.59 7.73 -15.88
N LYS A 101 -5.55 8.74 -16.76
CA LYS A 101 -6.34 8.75 -18.00
C LYS A 101 -5.97 7.60 -18.94
N ALA A 102 -4.69 7.22 -19.00
CA ALA A 102 -4.21 6.15 -19.88
C ALA A 102 -4.40 4.74 -19.29
N PHE A 103 -4.42 4.63 -17.96
CA PHE A 103 -4.46 3.36 -17.22
C PHE A 103 -5.44 3.42 -16.04
N PRO A 104 -6.74 3.75 -16.26
CA PRO A 104 -7.71 3.98 -15.17
C PRO A 104 -7.92 2.74 -14.29
N GLU A 105 -7.76 1.53 -14.88
CA GLU A 105 -7.90 0.27 -14.16
C GLU A 105 -6.68 -0.08 -13.27
N THR A 106 -5.55 0.62 -13.48
CA THR A 106 -4.29 0.28 -12.79
C THR A 106 -3.90 1.33 -11.78
N ILE A 107 -4.24 2.60 -12.03
CA ILE A 107 -3.80 3.75 -11.25
C ILE A 107 -4.98 4.39 -10.53
N ALA A 108 -4.79 4.65 -9.26
CA ALA A 108 -5.50 5.64 -8.45
C ALA A 108 -4.46 6.64 -7.93
N TYR A 109 -4.86 7.83 -7.44
CA TYR A 109 -3.89 8.74 -6.85
C TYR A 109 -4.40 9.46 -5.61
N ALA A 110 -3.47 9.72 -4.70
CA ALA A 110 -3.63 10.64 -3.59
C ALA A 110 -3.05 11.99 -3.97
N THR A 111 -3.84 13.05 -3.84
CA THR A 111 -3.37 14.43 -3.93
C THR A 111 -2.69 14.86 -2.64
N THR A 112 -2.20 16.09 -2.58
CA THR A 112 -1.65 16.72 -1.39
C THR A 112 -2.05 18.20 -1.39
N PHE A 113 -1.55 18.98 -0.45
CA PHE A 113 -1.66 20.43 -0.45
C PHE A 113 -0.35 21.08 -0.01
N SER A 114 -0.08 22.28 -0.51
CA SER A 114 1.14 23.00 -0.15
C SER A 114 1.00 23.75 1.17
N VAL A 115 2.02 23.63 2.02
CA VAL A 115 2.13 24.41 3.26
C VAL A 115 2.98 25.68 3.10
N ASN A 116 3.49 25.98 1.90
CA ASN A 116 4.36 27.15 1.66
C ASN A 116 3.72 28.48 2.05
N ARG A 117 2.39 28.59 2.00
CA ARG A 117 1.62 29.78 2.36
C ARG A 117 0.87 29.62 3.68
N PHE A 118 1.23 28.67 4.53
CA PHE A 118 0.54 28.35 5.77
C PHE A 118 0.22 29.59 6.63
N ASN A 119 1.16 30.54 6.73
CA ASN A 119 1.00 31.77 7.53
C ASN A 119 0.19 32.87 6.82
N ALA A 120 -0.13 32.72 5.52
CA ALA A 120 -0.88 33.73 4.78
C ALA A 120 -2.38 33.71 5.16
N PRO A 121 -3.05 34.88 5.18
CA PRO A 121 -4.51 34.93 5.27
C PRO A 121 -5.15 34.16 4.11
N GLY A 122 -6.23 33.40 4.41
CA GLY A 122 -6.99 32.65 3.40
C GLY A 122 -6.39 31.32 2.97
N TRP A 123 -5.21 30.92 3.46
CA TRP A 123 -4.56 29.65 3.10
C TRP A 123 -5.47 28.42 3.27
N GLN A 124 -6.28 28.37 4.33
CA GLN A 124 -7.23 27.27 4.57
C GLN A 124 -8.25 27.14 3.44
N ASN A 125 -8.86 28.27 3.02
CA ASN A 125 -9.83 28.27 1.95
C ASN A 125 -9.19 27.92 0.60
N GLU A 126 -8.01 28.48 0.31
CA GLU A 126 -7.24 28.15 -0.89
C GLU A 126 -6.91 26.64 -0.94
N THR A 127 -6.55 26.06 0.20
CA THR A 127 -6.28 24.63 0.34
C THR A 127 -7.53 23.79 0.11
N LEU A 128 -8.65 24.14 0.70
CA LEU A 128 -9.92 23.44 0.50
C LEU A 128 -10.39 23.50 -0.96
N ASP A 129 -10.29 24.65 -1.61
CA ASP A 129 -10.66 24.79 -3.02
C ASP A 129 -9.74 23.97 -3.93
N TYR A 130 -8.43 23.95 -3.62
CA TYR A 130 -7.47 23.12 -4.32
C TYR A 130 -7.77 21.61 -4.18
N LEU A 131 -8.09 21.15 -2.97
CA LEU A 131 -8.43 19.74 -2.71
C LEU A 131 -9.71 19.34 -3.43
N LYS A 132 -10.77 20.17 -3.37
CA LYS A 132 -12.03 19.94 -4.12
C LYS A 132 -11.77 19.77 -5.62
N ASN A 133 -10.99 20.68 -6.19
CA ASN A 133 -10.61 20.59 -7.61
C ASN A 133 -9.79 19.32 -7.91
N SER A 134 -8.93 18.85 -6.98
CA SER A 134 -8.18 17.61 -7.16
C SER A 134 -9.08 16.38 -7.14
N PHE A 135 -10.11 16.37 -6.29
CA PHE A 135 -11.12 15.29 -6.25
C PHE A 135 -11.97 15.28 -7.52
N ASP A 136 -12.40 16.45 -8.02
CA ASP A 136 -13.08 16.55 -9.31
C ASP A 136 -12.25 16.01 -10.49
N GLN A 137 -10.92 15.96 -10.32
CA GLN A 137 -9.97 15.42 -11.28
C GLN A 137 -9.54 13.98 -10.99
N GLY A 138 -10.21 13.32 -10.04
CA GLY A 138 -10.07 11.87 -9.78
C GLY A 138 -9.11 11.50 -8.66
N ALA A 139 -8.65 12.44 -7.81
CA ALA A 139 -7.99 12.07 -6.56
C ALA A 139 -8.95 11.33 -5.64
N ILE A 140 -8.45 10.36 -4.88
CA ILE A 140 -9.27 9.54 -3.96
C ILE A 140 -8.81 9.61 -2.50
N ALA A 141 -7.68 10.24 -2.24
CA ALA A 141 -7.10 10.41 -0.90
C ALA A 141 -6.23 11.67 -0.86
N VAL A 142 -5.86 12.09 0.33
CA VAL A 142 -4.90 13.19 0.55
C VAL A 142 -3.65 12.67 1.25
N LYS A 143 -2.49 13.11 0.79
CA LYS A 143 -1.19 12.87 1.45
C LYS A 143 -0.77 14.09 2.26
N VAL A 144 -0.30 13.87 3.47
CA VAL A 144 0.54 14.84 4.21
C VAL A 144 1.93 14.24 4.42
N TRP A 145 2.94 15.11 4.34
CA TRP A 145 4.34 14.70 4.43
C TRP A 145 5.01 15.32 5.67
N LYS A 146 6.13 14.78 6.07
CA LYS A 146 6.90 15.16 7.27
C LYS A 146 7.43 16.59 7.27
N ASN A 147 7.27 17.37 6.18
CA ASN A 147 7.47 18.82 6.26
C ASN A 147 6.57 19.47 7.33
N ILE A 148 5.37 18.91 7.55
CA ILE A 148 4.56 19.23 8.74
C ILE A 148 5.20 18.52 9.95
N GLY A 149 5.63 19.29 10.92
CA GLY A 149 6.32 18.81 12.11
C GLY A 149 7.85 18.90 12.04
N MET A 150 8.46 18.92 10.83
CA MET A 150 9.93 18.95 10.72
C MET A 150 10.50 20.16 9.95
N ASN A 151 9.69 20.84 9.13
CA ASN A 151 10.15 22.01 8.37
C ASN A 151 9.23 23.23 8.53
N LEU A 152 7.92 22.99 8.55
CA LEU A 152 6.92 24.04 8.64
C LEU A 152 7.02 24.79 9.96
N LYS A 153 7.09 26.13 9.89
CA LYS A 153 7.10 27.00 11.05
C LYS A 153 6.01 28.08 10.95
N ASP A 154 5.48 28.44 12.10
CA ASP A 154 4.58 29.57 12.23
C ASP A 154 5.32 30.92 12.09
N GLU A 155 4.58 32.02 12.16
CA GLU A 155 5.11 33.39 12.09
C GLU A 155 6.12 33.75 13.21
N ASN A 156 6.11 33.00 14.32
CA ASN A 156 7.02 33.13 15.45
C ASN A 156 8.25 32.22 15.33
N GLY A 157 8.35 31.44 14.25
CA GLY A 157 9.44 30.48 14.03
C GLY A 157 9.31 29.16 14.80
N LYS A 158 8.14 28.88 15.43
CA LYS A 158 7.87 27.63 16.11
C LYS A 158 7.43 26.56 15.09
N PHE A 159 7.92 25.34 15.25
CA PHE A 159 7.48 24.22 14.42
C PHE A 159 5.97 23.98 14.53
N VAL A 160 5.33 23.74 13.39
CA VAL A 160 3.90 23.47 13.29
C VAL A 160 3.69 21.98 13.14
N MET A 161 2.96 21.38 14.07
CA MET A 161 2.61 19.97 14.08
C MET A 161 1.24 19.76 13.43
N ILE A 162 0.94 18.51 13.07
CA ILE A 162 -0.32 18.17 12.34
C ILE A 162 -1.59 18.43 13.18
N ASP A 163 -1.50 18.44 14.50
CA ASP A 163 -2.60 18.74 15.41
C ASP A 163 -2.87 20.26 15.61
N ASN A 164 -2.13 21.11 14.88
CA ASN A 164 -2.35 22.55 14.90
C ASN A 164 -3.78 22.88 14.43
N PRO A 165 -4.56 23.70 15.21
CA PRO A 165 -5.94 24.00 14.87
C PRO A 165 -6.19 24.60 13.47
N LYS A 166 -5.13 25.10 12.84
CA LYS A 166 -5.20 25.62 11.46
C LYS A 166 -5.42 24.53 10.43
N PHE A 167 -5.12 23.28 10.74
CA PHE A 167 -5.44 22.14 9.90
C PHE A 167 -6.86 21.62 10.12
N ASP A 168 -7.51 21.91 11.25
CA ASP A 168 -8.80 21.33 11.61
C ASP A 168 -9.86 21.49 10.51
N PRO A 169 -10.07 22.66 9.84
CA PRO A 169 -11.06 22.75 8.78
C PRO A 169 -10.80 21.87 7.56
N ILE A 170 -9.51 21.53 7.32
CA ILE A 170 -9.11 20.61 6.24
C ILE A 170 -9.40 19.18 6.66
N LEU A 171 -9.06 18.83 7.90
CA LEU A 171 -9.26 17.49 8.47
C LEU A 171 -10.75 17.20 8.64
N ASP A 172 -11.55 18.19 9.11
CA ASP A 172 -13.03 18.12 9.18
C ASP A 172 -13.62 17.83 7.80
N TYR A 173 -13.18 18.56 6.77
CA TYR A 173 -13.64 18.33 5.40
C TYR A 173 -13.33 16.90 4.91
N LEU A 174 -12.15 16.35 5.21
CA LEU A 174 -11.81 14.98 4.85
C LEU A 174 -12.66 13.97 5.61
N GLU A 175 -12.88 14.18 6.91
CA GLU A 175 -13.71 13.32 7.75
C GLU A 175 -15.18 13.33 7.28
N GLU A 176 -15.78 14.50 7.08
CA GLU A 176 -17.16 14.68 6.63
C GLU A 176 -17.45 14.08 5.24
N ASN A 177 -16.44 14.02 4.38
CA ASN A 177 -16.55 13.47 3.02
C ASN A 177 -16.00 12.06 2.87
N ASP A 178 -15.64 11.39 3.98
CA ASP A 178 -15.11 10.01 4.00
C ASP A 178 -13.82 9.83 3.18
N ILE A 179 -13.01 10.90 3.07
CA ILE A 179 -11.77 10.94 2.28
C ILE A 179 -10.58 10.51 3.13
N PRO A 180 -9.83 9.46 2.74
CA PRO A 180 -8.69 9.00 3.51
C PRO A 180 -7.51 9.99 3.52
N LEU A 181 -6.86 10.13 4.68
CA LEU A 181 -5.61 10.84 4.86
C LEU A 181 -4.45 9.85 4.96
N VAL A 182 -3.47 9.92 4.07
CA VAL A 182 -2.21 9.19 4.15
C VAL A 182 -1.17 10.07 4.82
N GLY A 183 -0.73 9.71 6.02
CA GLY A 183 0.19 10.52 6.82
C GLY A 183 1.58 9.91 6.93
N HIS A 184 2.60 10.59 6.37
CA HIS A 184 4.00 10.38 6.70
C HIS A 184 4.43 11.49 7.66
N LEU A 185 4.25 11.25 8.96
CA LEU A 185 4.46 12.21 10.03
C LEU A 185 5.63 11.76 10.91
N GLY A 186 6.74 12.47 10.82
CA GLY A 186 8.02 12.11 11.44
C GLY A 186 8.83 11.09 10.62
N GLU A 187 10.11 11.02 10.90
CA GLU A 187 11.04 10.01 10.38
C GLU A 187 10.91 8.70 11.18
N PRO A 188 11.54 7.59 10.75
CA PRO A 188 11.74 6.42 11.59
C PRO A 188 12.41 6.78 12.91
N ARG A 189 12.10 6.03 13.98
CA ARG A 189 12.63 6.31 15.32
C ARG A 189 14.16 6.36 15.36
N ASP A 190 14.84 5.55 14.55
CA ASP A 190 16.31 5.55 14.43
C ASP A 190 16.88 6.96 14.20
N CYS A 191 16.14 7.85 13.52
CA CYS A 191 16.55 9.22 13.28
C CYS A 191 16.89 10.02 14.56
N TRP A 192 16.27 9.67 15.69
CA TRP A 192 16.47 10.32 17.00
C TRP A 192 17.36 9.53 17.96
N LEU A 193 17.91 8.39 17.53
CA LEU A 193 18.79 7.57 18.36
C LEU A 193 20.27 7.85 18.09
N PRO A 194 21.17 7.64 19.06
CA PRO A 194 22.60 7.57 18.78
C PRO A 194 22.90 6.43 17.80
N LEU A 195 23.93 6.57 16.98
CA LEU A 195 24.23 5.61 15.90
C LEU A 195 24.31 4.16 16.37
N GLU A 196 24.89 3.92 17.55
CA GLU A 196 25.08 2.59 18.15
C GLU A 196 23.78 1.91 18.60
N GLU A 197 22.70 2.67 18.76
CA GLU A 197 21.37 2.18 19.16
C GLU A 197 20.41 1.97 17.98
N MET A 198 20.80 2.40 16.77
CA MET A 198 19.98 2.26 15.58
C MET A 198 19.89 0.82 15.10
N THR A 199 18.75 0.43 14.59
CA THR A 199 18.53 -0.90 14.01
C THR A 199 19.08 -1.00 12.59
N PHE A 200 18.86 -0.01 11.73
CA PHE A 200 19.16 -0.13 10.29
C PHE A 200 19.88 1.06 9.65
N HIS A 201 19.82 2.26 10.18
CA HIS A 201 20.16 3.46 9.42
C HIS A 201 21.51 4.08 9.79
N GLN A 202 22.39 3.36 10.47
CA GLN A 202 23.68 3.89 10.97
C GLN A 202 24.53 4.54 9.87
N GLU A 203 24.75 3.84 8.76
CA GLU A 203 25.60 4.34 7.67
C GLU A 203 24.96 5.52 6.93
N TYR A 204 23.62 5.51 6.82
CA TYR A 204 22.89 6.63 6.23
C TYR A 204 23.07 7.89 7.07
N TYR A 205 22.74 7.86 8.36
CA TYR A 205 22.82 9.04 9.21
C TYR A 205 24.28 9.44 9.51
N LYS A 206 25.21 8.51 9.53
CA LYS A 206 26.64 8.82 9.60
C LYS A 206 27.14 9.64 8.41
N SER A 207 26.63 9.35 7.20
CA SER A 207 26.97 10.09 5.99
C SER A 207 26.10 11.34 5.74
N HIS A 208 24.95 11.47 6.44
CA HIS A 208 24.01 12.58 6.34
C HIS A 208 23.66 13.14 7.73
N PRO A 209 24.64 13.69 8.47
CA PRO A 209 24.42 14.17 9.84
C PRO A 209 23.37 15.28 9.93
N GLU A 210 23.12 16.01 8.85
CA GLU A 210 22.08 17.05 8.75
C GLU A 210 20.65 16.49 8.85
N TYR A 211 20.46 15.19 8.61
CA TYR A 211 19.17 14.50 8.78
C TYR A 211 19.10 13.66 10.05
N HIS A 212 20.18 13.60 10.85
CA HIS A 212 20.24 12.84 12.09
C HIS A 212 19.74 13.68 13.25
N MET A 213 18.44 13.61 13.54
CA MET A 213 17.77 14.46 14.54
C MET A 213 18.32 14.32 15.96
N TYR A 214 18.97 13.20 16.29
CA TYR A 214 19.74 13.07 17.55
C TYR A 214 20.77 14.19 17.75
N LEU A 215 21.35 14.71 16.66
CA LEU A 215 22.32 15.81 16.67
C LEU A 215 21.65 17.19 16.63
N HIS A 216 20.33 17.26 16.49
CA HIS A 216 19.57 18.49 16.29
C HIS A 216 18.44 18.65 17.32
N PRO A 217 18.78 18.87 18.62
CA PRO A 217 17.79 18.96 19.70
C PRO A 217 16.83 20.17 19.58
N GLU A 218 17.08 21.08 18.64
CA GLU A 218 16.19 22.19 18.30
C GLU A 218 14.95 21.77 17.50
N TYR A 219 14.94 20.54 16.93
CA TYR A 219 13.77 19.98 16.27
C TYR A 219 12.84 19.29 17.28
N PRO A 220 11.53 19.18 16.98
CA PRO A 220 10.61 18.38 17.77
C PRO A 220 11.11 16.94 17.92
N SER A 221 10.89 16.35 19.08
CA SER A 221 11.28 14.99 19.37
C SER A 221 10.45 13.97 18.56
N TYR A 222 10.88 12.71 18.54
CA TYR A 222 10.10 11.62 17.98
C TYR A 222 8.71 11.53 18.66
N GLU A 223 8.68 11.63 19.98
CA GLU A 223 7.46 11.59 20.78
C GLU A 223 6.53 12.76 20.44
N ASP A 224 7.06 13.97 20.18
CA ASP A 224 6.25 15.11 19.73
C ASP A 224 5.54 14.81 18.41
N GLN A 225 6.24 14.17 17.45
CA GLN A 225 5.63 13.77 16.17
C GLN A 225 4.50 12.77 16.36
N ILE A 226 4.74 11.73 17.15
CA ILE A 226 3.75 10.67 17.41
C ILE A 226 2.56 11.22 18.21
N ASN A 227 2.81 12.03 19.24
CA ASN A 227 1.75 12.64 20.05
C ASN A 227 0.89 13.60 19.23
N ALA A 228 1.48 14.42 18.36
CA ALA A 228 0.72 15.32 17.48
C ALA A 228 -0.20 14.54 16.52
N ARG A 229 0.30 13.42 15.95
CA ARG A 229 -0.55 12.53 15.15
C ARG A 229 -1.69 11.93 15.99
N ASP A 230 -1.37 11.45 17.19
CA ASP A 230 -2.36 10.83 18.08
C ASP A 230 -3.42 11.86 18.52
N ASN A 231 -3.02 13.11 18.84
CA ASN A 231 -3.92 14.23 19.14
C ASN A 231 -4.82 14.57 17.94
N MET A 232 -4.29 14.57 16.72
CA MET A 232 -5.08 14.76 15.50
C MET A 232 -6.18 13.69 15.41
N LEU A 233 -5.85 12.40 15.62
CA LEU A 233 -6.81 11.30 15.58
C LEU A 233 -7.85 11.36 16.70
N GLU A 234 -7.49 11.91 17.85
CA GLU A 234 -8.44 12.14 18.95
C GLU A 234 -9.44 13.28 18.64
N LYS A 235 -8.97 14.32 17.95
CA LYS A 235 -9.81 15.46 17.51
C LYS A 235 -10.75 15.09 16.36
N HIS A 236 -10.31 14.19 15.48
CA HIS A 236 -11.03 13.75 14.28
C HIS A 236 -11.24 12.23 14.29
N PRO A 237 -12.09 11.70 15.19
CA PRO A 237 -12.22 10.26 15.41
C PRO A 237 -12.86 9.51 14.23
N GLY A 238 -13.58 10.18 13.35
CA GLY A 238 -14.15 9.63 12.12
C GLY A 238 -13.18 9.61 10.93
N LEU A 239 -12.06 10.35 11.02
CA LEU A 239 -11.11 10.46 9.93
C LEU A 239 -10.47 9.10 9.60
N LYS A 240 -10.60 8.66 8.36
CA LYS A 240 -9.85 7.50 7.84
C LYS A 240 -8.39 7.88 7.70
N PHE A 241 -7.53 7.30 8.53
CA PHE A 241 -6.10 7.59 8.53
C PHE A 241 -5.28 6.37 8.15
N ILE A 242 -4.40 6.51 7.16
CA ILE A 242 -3.40 5.52 6.79
C ILE A 242 -2.03 6.04 7.21
N GLY A 243 -1.48 5.49 8.29
CA GLY A 243 -0.13 5.80 8.74
C GLY A 243 0.90 5.20 7.79
N ALA A 244 1.61 6.03 7.02
CA ALA A 244 2.68 5.57 6.17
C ALA A 244 3.81 4.95 7.01
N HIS A 245 4.48 3.92 6.45
CA HIS A 245 5.64 3.27 7.08
C HIS A 245 5.33 2.73 8.49
N LEU A 246 4.28 1.91 8.62
CA LEU A 246 3.77 1.42 9.90
C LEU A 246 3.37 2.56 10.87
N GLY A 247 3.01 3.74 10.31
CA GLY A 247 2.67 4.92 11.08
C GLY A 247 3.84 5.48 11.88
N SER A 248 5.08 5.32 11.41
CA SER A 248 6.33 5.66 12.12
C SER A 248 6.48 4.95 13.48
N LEU A 249 5.88 3.76 13.60
CA LEU A 249 6.00 2.86 14.76
C LEU A 249 6.69 1.54 14.36
N GLU A 250 7.51 1.57 13.32
CA GLU A 250 8.20 0.44 12.72
C GLU A 250 9.05 -0.37 13.71
N TRP A 251 9.53 0.29 14.74
CA TRP A 251 10.39 -0.27 15.78
C TRP A 251 9.67 -1.20 16.79
N SER A 252 8.31 -1.13 16.88
CA SER A 252 7.55 -1.92 17.86
C SER A 252 6.13 -2.23 17.37
N LEU A 253 5.88 -3.50 17.06
CA LEU A 253 4.53 -3.98 16.75
C LEU A 253 3.58 -3.87 17.96
N GLU A 254 4.10 -3.89 19.20
CA GLU A 254 3.29 -3.67 20.40
C GLU A 254 2.79 -2.22 20.48
N GLU A 255 3.65 -1.24 20.25
CA GLU A 255 3.25 0.17 20.23
C GLU A 255 2.30 0.49 19.08
N LEU A 256 2.52 -0.12 17.91
CA LEU A 256 1.57 -0.03 16.79
C LEU A 256 0.22 -0.65 17.15
N ALA A 257 0.21 -1.83 17.78
CA ALA A 257 -1.00 -2.50 18.24
C ALA A 257 -1.84 -1.63 19.18
N LYS A 258 -1.20 -0.95 20.15
CA LYS A 258 -1.88 -0.01 21.06
C LYS A 258 -2.63 1.10 20.31
N ARG A 259 -2.04 1.64 19.22
CA ARG A 259 -2.68 2.70 18.42
C ARG A 259 -3.80 2.13 17.56
N LEU A 260 -3.61 0.95 16.95
CA LEU A 260 -4.67 0.29 16.18
C LEU A 260 -5.87 -0.10 17.06
N ASP A 261 -5.64 -0.50 18.31
CA ASP A 261 -6.71 -0.79 19.28
C ASP A 261 -7.41 0.51 19.74
N LYS A 262 -6.67 1.62 19.90
CA LYS A 262 -7.21 2.90 20.36
C LYS A 262 -7.97 3.66 19.27
N TYR A 263 -7.48 3.65 18.03
CA TYR A 263 -8.02 4.44 16.93
C TYR A 263 -8.68 3.54 15.86
N PRO A 264 -10.01 3.34 15.93
CA PRO A 264 -10.72 2.38 15.08
C PRO A 264 -10.64 2.70 13.58
N ASN A 265 -10.42 3.96 13.17
CA ASN A 265 -10.31 4.38 11.79
C ASN A 265 -8.84 4.53 11.30
N MET A 266 -7.87 4.18 12.15
CA MET A 266 -6.47 4.12 11.75
C MET A 266 -6.15 2.78 11.08
N ALA A 267 -5.49 2.83 9.95
CA ALA A 267 -4.79 1.73 9.28
C ALA A 267 -3.33 2.14 9.05
N VAL A 268 -2.49 1.21 8.61
CA VAL A 268 -1.09 1.51 8.27
C VAL A 268 -0.70 0.86 6.96
N ASP A 269 0.21 1.47 6.23
CA ASP A 269 0.89 0.84 5.11
C ASP A 269 2.15 0.09 5.57
N LEU A 270 2.52 -0.93 4.82
CA LEU A 270 3.61 -1.85 5.15
C LEU A 270 4.93 -1.51 4.44
N ALA A 271 5.11 -0.27 4.01
CA ALA A 271 6.31 0.17 3.27
C ALA A 271 7.60 0.24 4.14
N ARG A 272 7.74 -0.70 5.10
CA ARG A 272 8.91 -0.88 6.00
C ARG A 272 9.25 -2.35 6.12
N MET A 273 9.46 -3.00 4.99
CA MET A 273 9.65 -4.46 4.94
C MET A 273 10.86 -4.95 5.75
N SER A 274 11.96 -4.19 5.79
CA SER A 274 13.15 -4.55 6.59
C SER A 274 12.81 -4.71 8.07
N ASP A 275 12.00 -3.80 8.60
CA ASP A 275 11.58 -3.82 10.01
C ASP A 275 10.66 -5.04 10.26
N LEU A 276 9.77 -5.35 9.34
CA LEU A 276 8.91 -6.53 9.42
C LEU A 276 9.72 -7.84 9.38
N TYR A 277 10.77 -7.92 8.57
CA TYR A 277 11.68 -9.07 8.56
C TYR A 277 12.43 -9.19 9.87
N PHE A 278 12.87 -8.08 10.44
CA PHE A 278 13.55 -8.03 11.73
C PHE A 278 12.62 -8.52 12.86
N HIS A 279 11.37 -8.07 12.89
CA HIS A 279 10.38 -8.58 13.85
C HIS A 279 10.14 -10.07 13.69
N ALA A 280 9.93 -10.55 12.46
CA ALA A 280 9.70 -11.98 12.20
C ALA A 280 10.92 -12.85 12.56
N LYS A 281 12.14 -12.34 12.39
CA LYS A 281 13.35 -13.02 12.81
C LYS A 281 13.47 -13.13 14.33
N ASN A 282 13.13 -12.06 15.05
CA ASN A 282 13.28 -11.99 16.50
C ASN A 282 12.16 -12.71 17.26
N ASP A 283 10.93 -12.57 16.78
CA ASP A 283 9.75 -13.26 17.33
C ASP A 283 8.73 -13.52 16.22
N TRP A 284 8.88 -14.68 15.58
CA TRP A 284 8.02 -15.09 14.47
C TRP A 284 6.55 -15.19 14.91
N GLN A 285 6.30 -15.77 16.10
CA GLN A 285 4.93 -16.02 16.56
C GLN A 285 4.20 -14.70 16.87
N ALA A 286 4.83 -13.79 17.60
CA ALA A 286 4.25 -12.49 17.89
C ALA A 286 3.99 -11.68 16.60
N THR A 287 4.92 -11.75 15.63
CA THR A 287 4.74 -11.10 14.32
C THR A 287 3.57 -11.72 13.56
N HIS A 288 3.49 -13.04 13.45
CA HIS A 288 2.39 -13.74 12.78
C HIS A 288 1.03 -13.36 13.43
N ASP A 289 0.93 -13.43 14.75
CA ASP A 289 -0.30 -13.16 15.50
C ASP A 289 -0.74 -11.69 15.35
N PHE A 290 0.22 -10.74 15.28
CA PHE A 290 -0.05 -9.34 14.96
C PHE A 290 -0.73 -9.22 13.58
N PHE A 291 -0.19 -9.85 12.54
CA PHE A 291 -0.77 -9.81 11.20
C PHE A 291 -2.17 -10.43 11.14
N VAL A 292 -2.40 -11.53 11.84
CA VAL A 292 -3.72 -12.17 11.93
C VAL A 292 -4.72 -11.30 12.70
N LYS A 293 -4.29 -10.70 13.84
CA LYS A 293 -5.18 -9.85 14.67
C LYS A 293 -5.58 -8.57 13.95
N TYR A 294 -4.62 -7.90 13.30
CA TYR A 294 -4.86 -6.59 12.69
C TYR A 294 -5.07 -6.65 11.17
N GLN A 295 -5.37 -7.82 10.63
CA GLN A 295 -5.50 -8.10 9.20
C GLN A 295 -6.38 -7.09 8.43
N ASP A 296 -7.36 -6.46 9.09
CA ASP A 296 -8.27 -5.47 8.50
C ASP A 296 -7.71 -4.04 8.46
N ARG A 297 -6.49 -3.82 8.96
CA ARG A 297 -5.86 -2.52 9.14
C ARG A 297 -4.51 -2.38 8.45
N LEU A 298 -4.06 -3.41 7.74
CA LEU A 298 -2.74 -3.49 7.12
C LEU A 298 -2.89 -3.41 5.60
N LEU A 299 -2.19 -2.48 4.96
CA LEU A 299 -2.19 -2.28 3.51
C LEU A 299 -0.82 -2.58 2.93
N TYR A 300 -0.74 -3.47 1.95
CA TYR A 300 0.50 -3.68 1.22
C TYR A 300 0.97 -2.38 0.55
N ALA A 301 2.26 -2.08 0.69
CA ALA A 301 2.87 -0.89 0.14
C ALA A 301 4.38 -1.08 -0.02
N THR A 302 4.99 -0.36 -0.97
CA THR A 302 6.42 -0.47 -1.25
C THR A 302 7.21 0.82 -1.09
N ASP A 303 6.58 1.99 -1.16
CA ASP A 303 7.23 3.31 -1.29
C ASP A 303 8.24 3.39 -2.45
N VAL A 304 8.01 2.62 -3.51
CA VAL A 304 8.87 2.65 -4.69
C VAL A 304 8.77 4.02 -5.35
N GLN A 305 9.94 4.62 -5.58
CA GLN A 305 10.08 5.90 -6.29
C GLN A 305 10.60 5.66 -7.70
N VAL A 306 9.77 5.98 -8.69
CA VAL A 306 10.08 5.83 -10.13
C VAL A 306 10.31 7.21 -10.74
N GLY A 307 11.56 7.49 -11.12
CA GLY A 307 11.97 8.76 -11.71
C GLY A 307 12.44 8.60 -13.16
N SER A 308 12.55 9.71 -13.87
CA SER A 308 13.00 9.75 -15.28
C SER A 308 14.49 9.44 -15.48
N SER A 309 15.30 9.55 -14.42
CA SER A 309 16.76 9.29 -14.47
C SER A 309 17.14 7.84 -14.27
N GLN A 310 16.20 6.97 -13.91
CA GLN A 310 16.44 5.56 -13.65
C GLN A 310 16.34 4.75 -14.95
N ASP A 311 17.18 3.71 -15.10
CA ASP A 311 16.99 2.73 -16.18
C ASP A 311 15.68 1.96 -15.99
N PRO A 312 14.74 2.03 -16.96
CA PRO A 312 13.44 1.41 -16.80
C PRO A 312 13.47 -0.11 -16.69
N ALA A 313 14.43 -0.79 -17.34
CA ALA A 313 14.50 -2.26 -17.31
C ALA A 313 15.02 -2.72 -15.96
N GLU A 314 16.07 -2.09 -15.42
CA GLU A 314 16.62 -2.37 -14.10
C GLU A 314 15.58 -2.09 -13.00
N MET A 315 14.90 -0.94 -13.08
CA MET A 315 13.84 -0.58 -12.13
C MET A 315 12.70 -1.61 -12.13
N ASN A 316 12.26 -2.03 -13.31
CA ASN A 316 11.19 -3.01 -13.44
C ASN A 316 11.58 -4.37 -12.87
N GLN A 317 12.80 -4.85 -13.16
CA GLN A 317 13.29 -6.11 -12.63
C GLN A 317 13.38 -6.06 -11.11
N ARG A 318 13.99 -5.02 -10.56
CA ARG A 318 14.11 -4.82 -9.10
C ARG A 318 12.73 -4.78 -8.42
N ALA A 319 11.77 -4.06 -9.00
CA ALA A 319 10.42 -3.99 -8.44
C ALA A 319 9.71 -5.35 -8.48
N HIS A 320 9.85 -6.08 -9.58
CA HIS A 320 9.30 -7.43 -9.74
C HIS A 320 9.87 -8.39 -8.71
N ASP A 321 11.20 -8.47 -8.61
CA ASP A 321 11.90 -9.37 -7.67
C ASP A 321 11.55 -9.04 -6.22
N SER A 322 11.49 -7.75 -5.88
CA SER A 322 11.09 -7.29 -4.55
C SER A 322 9.66 -7.70 -4.20
N ARG A 323 8.71 -7.56 -5.14
CA ARG A 323 7.32 -7.96 -4.95
C ARG A 323 7.14 -9.46 -4.75
N ILE A 324 7.87 -10.27 -5.51
CA ILE A 324 7.90 -11.74 -5.32
C ILE A 324 8.47 -12.07 -3.95
N PHE A 325 9.53 -11.39 -3.52
CA PHE A 325 10.12 -11.62 -2.20
C PHE A 325 9.16 -11.26 -1.07
N HIS A 326 8.44 -10.13 -1.18
CA HIS A 326 7.40 -9.74 -0.22
C HIS A 326 6.25 -10.76 -0.20
N TRP A 327 5.85 -11.28 -1.37
CA TRP A 327 4.85 -12.33 -1.46
C TRP A 327 5.28 -13.59 -0.72
N LYS A 328 6.52 -14.06 -0.93
CA LYS A 328 7.07 -15.20 -0.21
C LYS A 328 7.06 -14.99 1.30
N PHE A 329 7.40 -13.78 1.75
CA PHE A 329 7.38 -13.44 3.18
C PHE A 329 5.97 -13.55 3.79
N PHE A 330 4.94 -13.03 3.12
CA PHE A 330 3.59 -13.07 3.67
C PHE A 330 2.90 -14.42 3.45
N ALA A 331 3.04 -15.02 2.27
CA ALA A 331 2.22 -16.13 1.82
C ALA A 331 2.82 -17.52 2.08
N THR A 332 4.15 -17.63 2.26
CA THR A 332 4.83 -18.93 2.41
C THR A 332 5.60 -19.04 3.73
N ASP A 333 6.07 -20.26 4.06
CA ASP A 333 6.96 -20.53 5.19
C ASP A 333 8.40 -20.79 4.75
N GLU A 334 8.79 -20.30 3.57
CA GLU A 334 10.15 -20.39 3.08
C GLU A 334 11.14 -19.70 4.04
N MET A 335 12.34 -20.25 4.12
CA MET A 335 13.47 -19.58 4.79
C MET A 335 14.04 -18.53 3.84
N LEU A 336 14.03 -17.28 4.28
CA LEU A 336 14.38 -16.11 3.50
C LEU A 336 15.63 -15.43 4.08
N SER A 337 16.34 -14.66 3.26
CA SER A 337 17.46 -13.81 3.69
C SER A 337 17.52 -12.52 2.88
N VAL A 338 17.92 -11.43 3.51
CA VAL A 338 18.18 -10.14 2.87
C VAL A 338 19.48 -9.56 3.42
N PRO A 339 20.23 -8.75 2.65
CA PRO A 339 21.52 -8.22 3.09
C PRO A 339 21.51 -7.42 4.39
N VAL A 340 20.38 -6.77 4.71
CA VAL A 340 20.23 -5.91 5.90
C VAL A 340 19.88 -6.69 7.16
N ILE A 341 19.59 -7.99 7.06
CA ILE A 341 19.28 -8.86 8.21
C ILE A 341 20.34 -9.96 8.27
N ASP A 342 21.07 -10.03 9.36
CA ASP A 342 22.03 -11.13 9.57
C ASP A 342 21.32 -12.48 9.68
N GLY A 343 21.78 -13.48 8.92
CA GLY A 343 21.22 -14.84 8.88
C GLY A 343 19.91 -14.95 8.09
N THR A 344 19.03 -15.84 8.52
CA THR A 344 17.76 -16.15 7.84
C THR A 344 16.58 -15.91 8.74
N PHE A 345 15.40 -15.71 8.13
CA PHE A 345 14.11 -15.61 8.82
C PHE A 345 13.06 -16.41 8.05
N LYS A 346 12.01 -16.82 8.73
CA LYS A 346 10.92 -17.61 8.16
C LYS A 346 9.83 -16.70 7.64
N GLY A 347 9.26 -17.01 6.46
CA GLY A 347 8.04 -16.38 5.97
C GLY A 347 6.87 -16.65 6.92
N LEU A 348 5.89 -15.75 6.91
CA LEU A 348 4.78 -15.74 7.87
C LEU A 348 3.73 -16.80 7.58
N LYS A 349 3.61 -17.30 6.34
CA LYS A 349 2.59 -18.26 5.91
C LYS A 349 1.19 -17.87 6.41
N LEU A 350 0.82 -16.63 6.13
CA LEU A 350 -0.48 -16.12 6.55
C LEU A 350 -1.62 -16.86 5.84
N PRO A 351 -2.76 -17.07 6.50
CA PRO A 351 -3.95 -17.61 5.85
C PRO A 351 -4.33 -16.80 4.61
N ARG A 352 -4.87 -17.46 3.59
CA ARG A 352 -5.28 -16.84 2.32
C ARG A 352 -6.14 -15.60 2.54
N THR A 353 -7.13 -15.67 3.43
CA THR A 353 -8.00 -14.55 3.77
C THR A 353 -7.26 -13.34 4.35
N VAL A 354 -6.17 -13.56 5.07
CA VAL A 354 -5.32 -12.48 5.61
C VAL A 354 -4.49 -11.85 4.49
N VAL A 355 -3.91 -12.67 3.61
CA VAL A 355 -3.15 -12.20 2.43
C VAL A 355 -4.05 -11.39 1.50
N ASP A 356 -5.28 -11.85 1.22
CA ASP A 356 -6.26 -11.14 0.39
C ASP A 356 -6.57 -9.74 0.93
N LYS A 357 -6.76 -9.63 2.24
CA LYS A 357 -7.00 -8.35 2.93
C LYS A 357 -5.80 -7.41 2.79
N ILE A 358 -4.61 -7.88 3.12
CA ILE A 358 -3.38 -7.08 3.08
C ILE A 358 -3.10 -6.58 1.67
N TYR A 359 -3.18 -7.46 0.68
CA TYR A 359 -2.79 -7.13 -0.68
C TYR A 359 -3.88 -6.42 -1.49
N ARG A 360 -5.17 -6.48 -1.08
CA ARG A 360 -6.23 -5.92 -1.92
C ARG A 360 -7.42 -5.37 -1.14
N GLU A 361 -8.08 -6.20 -0.32
CA GLU A 361 -9.42 -5.87 0.19
C GLU A 361 -9.43 -4.62 1.07
N ASN A 362 -8.39 -4.44 1.91
CA ASN A 362 -8.26 -3.25 2.76
C ASN A 362 -8.10 -1.99 1.93
N ALA A 363 -7.26 -2.02 0.87
CA ALA A 363 -7.08 -0.88 -0.02
C ALA A 363 -8.40 -0.52 -0.71
N VAL A 364 -9.12 -1.51 -1.25
CA VAL A 364 -10.44 -1.30 -1.90
C VAL A 364 -11.44 -0.68 -0.92
N ARG A 365 -11.51 -1.19 0.30
CA ARG A 365 -12.45 -0.73 1.33
C ARG A 365 -12.10 0.65 1.88
N ILE A 366 -10.84 0.89 2.23
CA ILE A 366 -10.41 2.13 2.90
C ILE A 366 -10.33 3.28 1.91
N LEU A 367 -9.78 3.04 0.72
CA LEU A 367 -9.63 4.05 -0.33
C LEU A 367 -10.89 4.24 -1.19
N VAL A 368 -11.97 3.52 -0.87
CA VAL A 368 -13.26 3.57 -1.60
C VAL A 368 -13.06 3.42 -3.11
N ILE A 369 -12.18 2.48 -3.49
CA ILE A 369 -11.91 2.22 -4.90
C ILE A 369 -13.13 1.51 -5.47
N THR A 370 -13.90 2.23 -6.30
CA THR A 370 -14.97 1.59 -7.06
C THR A 370 -14.35 0.50 -7.92
N SER A 371 -14.78 -0.73 -7.69
CA SER A 371 -14.37 -1.84 -8.52
C SER A 371 -14.90 -1.60 -9.93
N GLY A 372 -14.05 -1.09 -10.80
CA GLY A 372 -14.25 -1.14 -12.25
C GLY A 372 -14.06 -2.57 -12.77
N LEU A 373 -14.51 -3.56 -12.00
CA LEU A 373 -14.62 -4.93 -12.45
C LEU A 373 -15.99 -5.04 -13.09
N ALA A 374 -16.00 -4.92 -14.42
CA ALA A 374 -17.11 -5.46 -15.20
C ALA A 374 -17.34 -6.91 -14.76
N GLU A 375 -18.61 -7.22 -14.49
CA GLU A 375 -19.15 -8.56 -14.34
C GLU A 375 -18.78 -9.46 -15.54
#